data_86b0eea013b2afc72b33524cf36f889c
#
_entry.id   86b0eea013b2afc72b33524cf36f889c
#
_cell.length_a   1.000
_cell.length_b   1.000
_cell.length_c   1.000
_cell.angle_alpha   90.00
_cell.angle_beta   90.00
_cell.angle_gamma   90.00
#
_symmetry.space_group_name_H-M   'P 1'
#
loop_
_entity.id
_entity.type
_entity.pdbx_description
1 polymer ?
#
loop_
_entity_poly.entity_id
_entity_poly.type
_entity_poly.pdbx_seq_one_letter_code
_entity_poly.pdbx_strand_id
1 'polypeptide(L)'
;MTSVTTTCREISELLPAAQTACRLLFQECFKAGIKNIFITETYRSQERQKYLYAQGRTRPGQIVTWTLDSNHKSRLAWDIAVCPPHSLYDVTTLSKVGAIAGKLGITWGGNWSDKIDRPHFEVKPNWIMPKVYKIEGQVIIPTNSKYQVQLIVEDNKPKPIVKDDDTMQF
;
A
#
# COMPACT_ATOMS: atom_id res chain seq x y z
N MET A 1 19.92 10.74 6.31
CA MET A 1 20.59 9.98 5.24
C MET A 1 19.89 8.64 5.07
N THR A 2 19.53 8.30 3.84
CA THR A 2 18.81 7.08 3.57
C THR A 2 19.79 5.93 3.40
N SER A 3 19.57 4.84 4.13
CA SER A 3 20.40 3.66 3.99
C SER A 3 20.09 2.93 2.69
N VAL A 4 21.11 2.41 2.01
CA VAL A 4 20.88 1.61 0.81
C VAL A 4 20.45 0.19 1.15
N THR A 5 20.68 -0.26 2.39
CA THR A 5 20.41 -1.64 2.81
C THR A 5 19.07 -1.82 3.52
N THR A 6 18.41 -0.75 3.91
CA THR A 6 17.12 -0.82 4.62
C THR A 6 16.01 -0.22 3.78
N THR A 7 14.78 -0.67 4.05
CA THR A 7 13.61 -0.16 3.34
C THR A 7 13.06 1.08 4.03
N CYS A 8 12.52 1.99 3.26
CA CYS A 8 11.64 3.03 3.77
C CYS A 8 10.22 2.49 3.71
N ARG A 9 9.48 2.57 4.80
CA ARG A 9 8.11 2.07 4.88
C ARG A 9 7.12 3.17 5.22
N GLU A 10 7.55 4.44 5.08
CA GLU A 10 6.74 5.59 5.44
C GLU A 10 5.87 6.02 4.27
N ILE A 11 4.56 5.97 4.46
CA ILE A 11 3.62 6.41 3.42
C ILE A 11 3.77 7.91 3.16
N SER A 12 4.15 8.67 4.20
CA SER A 12 4.37 10.12 4.06
C SER A 12 5.48 10.47 3.08
N GLU A 13 6.35 9.51 2.72
CA GLU A 13 7.39 9.73 1.72
C GLU A 13 6.89 9.55 0.30
N LEU A 14 5.67 9.13 0.11
CA LEU A 14 5.07 9.07 -1.23
C LEU A 14 4.53 10.45 -1.63
N LEU A 15 4.40 10.68 -2.93
CA LEU A 15 3.70 11.87 -3.42
C LEU A 15 2.24 11.85 -2.97
N PRO A 16 1.60 13.01 -2.82
CA PRO A 16 0.22 13.05 -2.30
C PRO A 16 -0.77 12.14 -3.03
N ALA A 17 -0.71 12.08 -4.36
CA ALA A 17 -1.60 11.19 -5.11
C ALA A 17 -1.38 9.72 -4.73
N ALA A 18 -0.11 9.31 -4.58
CA ALA A 18 0.21 7.94 -4.19
C ALA A 18 -0.17 7.67 -2.75
N GLN A 19 -0.02 8.65 -1.86
CA GLN A 19 -0.49 8.50 -0.47
C GLN A 19 -1.99 8.21 -0.43
N THR A 20 -2.76 9.00 -1.17
CA THR A 20 -4.23 8.83 -1.20
C THR A 20 -4.59 7.48 -1.81
N ALA A 21 -3.95 7.11 -2.91
CA ALA A 21 -4.21 5.83 -3.56
C ALA A 21 -3.89 4.66 -2.65
N CYS A 22 -2.77 4.72 -1.94
CA CYS A 22 -2.36 3.67 -1.01
C CYS A 22 -3.36 3.53 0.14
N ARG A 23 -3.79 4.65 0.72
CA ARG A 23 -4.79 4.63 1.80
C ARG A 23 -6.11 4.08 1.30
N LEU A 24 -6.54 4.48 0.12
CA LEU A 24 -7.79 3.97 -0.45
C LEU A 24 -7.71 2.46 -0.68
N LEU A 25 -6.58 1.97 -1.19
CA LEU A 25 -6.40 0.54 -1.41
C LEU A 25 -6.53 -0.23 -0.10
N PHE A 26 -5.85 0.19 0.95
CA PHE A 26 -5.92 -0.49 2.24
C PHE A 26 -7.32 -0.41 2.83
N GLN A 27 -8.00 0.73 2.68
CA GLN A 27 -9.38 0.87 3.14
C GLN A 27 -10.30 -0.14 2.45
N GLU A 28 -10.21 -0.22 1.13
CA GLU A 28 -11.10 -1.11 0.38
C GLU A 28 -10.77 -2.58 0.64
N CYS A 29 -9.50 -2.89 0.87
CA CYS A 29 -9.10 -4.23 1.30
C CYS A 29 -9.71 -4.55 2.67
N PHE A 30 -9.63 -3.63 3.62
CA PHE A 30 -10.23 -3.82 4.94
C PHE A 30 -11.74 -4.09 4.82
N LYS A 31 -12.44 -3.31 4.00
CA LYS A 31 -13.88 -3.47 3.80
C LYS A 31 -14.21 -4.82 3.15
N ALA A 32 -13.29 -5.37 2.38
CA ALA A 32 -13.45 -6.68 1.76
C ALA A 32 -13.01 -7.83 2.67
N GLY A 33 -12.60 -7.53 3.90
CA GLY A 33 -12.16 -8.55 4.86
C GLY A 33 -10.68 -8.92 4.75
N ILE A 34 -9.91 -8.18 3.96
CA ILE A 34 -8.47 -8.45 3.80
C ILE A 34 -7.72 -7.49 4.73
N LYS A 35 -7.30 -8.02 5.89
CA LYS A 35 -6.67 -7.21 6.93
C LYS A 35 -5.22 -7.61 7.20
N ASN A 36 -4.80 -8.73 6.68
CA ASN A 36 -3.51 -9.35 6.99
C ASN A 36 -2.43 -8.96 5.99
N ILE A 37 -2.39 -7.69 5.63
CA ILE A 37 -1.42 -7.15 4.68
C ILE A 37 -0.72 -5.94 5.29
N PHE A 38 0.51 -5.69 4.84
CA PHE A 38 1.30 -4.57 5.37
C PHE A 38 2.27 -4.05 4.32
N ILE A 39 2.76 -2.83 4.54
CA ILE A 39 3.73 -2.17 3.66
C ILE A 39 5.13 -2.68 3.94
N THR A 40 5.88 -2.98 2.90
CA THR A 40 7.28 -3.37 3.03
C THR A 40 8.25 -2.34 2.46
N GLU A 41 7.83 -1.56 1.47
CA GLU A 41 8.68 -0.48 0.96
C GLU A 41 7.84 0.57 0.25
N THR A 42 8.19 1.86 0.45
CA THR A 42 7.58 3.00 -0.23
C THR A 42 8.62 3.71 -1.07
N TYR A 43 9.27 4.75 -0.53
CA TYR A 43 10.30 5.47 -1.27
C TYR A 43 11.59 4.66 -1.35
N ARG A 44 12.26 4.78 -2.49
CA ARG A 44 13.54 4.14 -2.71
C ARG A 44 14.47 5.14 -3.38
N SER A 45 15.64 5.39 -2.78
CA SER A 45 16.62 6.29 -3.35
C SER A 45 17.27 5.68 -4.59
N GLN A 46 17.88 6.52 -5.42
CA GLN A 46 18.63 6.03 -6.58
C GLN A 46 19.78 5.13 -6.14
N GLU A 47 20.43 5.47 -5.03
CA GLU A 47 21.53 4.65 -4.49
C GLU A 47 21.03 3.27 -4.09
N ARG A 48 19.88 3.21 -3.42
CA ARG A 48 19.29 1.93 -3.07
C ARG A 48 18.87 1.14 -4.31
N GLN A 49 18.32 1.81 -5.31
CA GLN A 49 17.95 1.15 -6.56
C GLN A 49 19.17 0.53 -7.23
N LYS A 50 20.29 1.26 -7.25
CA LYS A 50 21.56 0.73 -7.78
C LYS A 50 22.04 -0.46 -6.96
N TYR A 51 21.92 -0.37 -5.65
CA TYR A 51 22.31 -1.45 -4.74
C TYR A 51 21.50 -2.71 -5.03
N LEU A 52 20.17 -2.58 -5.18
CA LEU A 52 19.30 -3.69 -5.48
C LEU A 52 19.57 -4.25 -6.89
N TYR A 53 19.81 -3.38 -7.85
CA TYR A 53 20.10 -3.79 -9.22
C TYR A 53 21.40 -4.60 -9.30
N ALA A 54 22.37 -4.28 -8.47
CA ALA A 54 23.64 -4.97 -8.44
C ALA A 54 23.51 -6.41 -7.94
N GLN A 55 22.48 -6.73 -7.15
CA GLN A 55 22.28 -8.05 -6.61
C GLN A 55 22.00 -9.04 -7.74
N GLY A 56 22.76 -10.14 -7.78
CA GLY A 56 22.68 -11.12 -8.84
C GLY A 56 23.47 -10.73 -10.09
N ARG A 57 24.14 -9.58 -10.08
CA ARG A 57 24.97 -9.09 -11.19
C ARG A 57 26.39 -8.86 -10.71
N THR A 58 26.62 -7.76 -9.98
CA THR A 58 27.96 -7.47 -9.40
C THR A 58 28.05 -7.79 -7.93
N ARG A 59 26.92 -8.10 -7.27
CA ARG A 59 26.86 -8.60 -5.90
C ARG A 59 26.20 -9.96 -5.89
N PRO A 60 26.53 -10.85 -4.91
CA PRO A 60 25.90 -12.17 -4.82
C PRO A 60 24.40 -12.07 -4.58
N GLY A 61 23.68 -13.12 -4.92
CA GLY A 61 22.26 -13.25 -4.65
C GLY A 61 21.47 -13.40 -5.93
N GLN A 62 20.16 -13.52 -5.75
CA GLN A 62 19.24 -13.61 -6.88
C GLN A 62 18.84 -12.22 -7.34
N ILE A 63 18.55 -12.08 -8.63
CA ILE A 63 18.09 -10.82 -9.18
C ILE A 63 16.75 -10.45 -8.53
N VAL A 64 16.66 -9.24 -8.00
CA VAL A 64 15.44 -8.74 -7.33
C VAL A 64 14.79 -7.58 -8.08
N THR A 65 15.48 -6.97 -9.03
CA THR A 65 14.91 -5.92 -9.86
C THR A 65 15.55 -5.94 -11.25
N TRP A 66 14.76 -5.56 -12.24
CA TRP A 66 15.19 -5.55 -13.64
C TRP A 66 15.47 -4.13 -14.14
N THR A 67 15.32 -3.11 -13.29
CA THR A 67 15.45 -1.72 -13.72
C THR A 67 16.28 -0.90 -12.75
N LEU A 68 16.96 0.10 -13.29
CA LEU A 68 17.60 1.14 -12.50
C LEU A 68 16.66 2.35 -12.31
N ASP A 69 15.50 2.34 -12.96
CA ASP A 69 14.55 3.45 -12.94
C ASP A 69 13.19 2.95 -12.47
N SER A 70 13.03 2.86 -11.16
CA SER A 70 11.81 2.34 -10.52
C SER A 70 10.88 3.47 -10.12
N ASN A 71 9.57 3.22 -10.16
CA ASN A 71 8.59 4.17 -9.64
C ASN A 71 8.65 4.32 -8.13
N HIS A 72 9.34 3.44 -7.41
CA HIS A 72 9.68 3.68 -6.00
C HIS A 72 10.57 4.94 -5.86
N LYS A 73 11.44 5.20 -6.81
CA LYS A 73 12.26 6.41 -6.83
C LYS A 73 11.41 7.66 -7.01
N SER A 74 10.37 7.54 -7.80
CA SER A 74 9.49 8.66 -8.12
C SER A 74 8.43 8.90 -7.03
N ARG A 75 8.46 8.12 -5.96
CA ARG A 75 7.52 8.21 -4.84
C ARG A 75 6.08 7.92 -5.27
N LEU A 76 5.92 7.03 -6.25
CA LEU A 76 4.62 6.67 -6.84
C LEU A 76 4.30 5.19 -6.67
N ALA A 77 5.17 4.43 -6.01
CA ALA A 77 4.99 2.98 -5.86
C ALA A 77 5.18 2.54 -4.41
N TRP A 78 4.52 1.45 -4.07
CA TRP A 78 4.67 0.81 -2.75
C TRP A 78 4.56 -0.70 -2.92
N ASP A 79 5.18 -1.45 -2.01
CA ASP A 79 5.11 -2.89 -1.97
C ASP A 79 4.31 -3.37 -0.77
N ILE A 80 3.53 -4.43 -0.98
CA ILE A 80 2.67 -5.03 0.03
C ILE A 80 3.06 -6.49 0.22
N ALA A 81 3.07 -6.93 1.47
CA ALA A 81 3.28 -8.33 1.82
C ALA A 81 2.14 -8.84 2.71
N VAL A 82 2.13 -10.15 2.94
CA VAL A 82 1.05 -10.84 3.65
C VAL A 82 1.58 -11.39 4.97
N CYS A 83 0.77 -11.30 6.02
CA CYS A 83 1.16 -11.74 7.36
C CYS A 83 1.15 -13.27 7.49
N PRO A 84 2.01 -13.84 8.36
CA PRO A 84 1.90 -15.26 8.71
C PRO A 84 0.49 -15.57 9.24
N PRO A 85 0.00 -16.80 9.13
CA PRO A 85 0.71 -17.99 8.65
C PRO A 85 0.79 -18.12 7.14
N HIS A 86 0.26 -17.15 6.39
CA HIS A 86 0.40 -17.15 4.93
C HIS A 86 1.85 -16.91 4.53
N SER A 87 2.20 -17.32 3.32
CA SER A 87 3.49 -16.95 2.74
C SER A 87 3.57 -15.43 2.62
N LEU A 88 4.78 -14.89 2.74
CA LEU A 88 5.01 -13.44 2.69
C LEU A 88 4.42 -12.81 1.42
N TYR A 89 4.49 -13.52 0.30
CA TYR A 89 3.94 -13.06 -0.99
C TYR A 89 2.85 -14.01 -1.48
N ASP A 90 1.94 -14.36 -0.57
CA ASP A 90 0.86 -15.30 -0.87
C ASP A 90 0.09 -14.87 -2.12
N VAL A 91 0.10 -15.73 -3.13
CA VAL A 91 -0.45 -15.40 -4.46
C VAL A 91 -1.94 -15.13 -4.38
N THR A 92 -2.67 -15.95 -3.64
CA THR A 92 -4.12 -15.81 -3.55
C THR A 92 -4.51 -14.47 -2.92
N THR A 93 -3.87 -14.12 -1.81
CA THR A 93 -4.15 -12.87 -1.12
C THR A 93 -3.77 -11.67 -1.99
N LEU A 94 -2.56 -11.67 -2.56
CA LEU A 94 -2.11 -10.55 -3.38
C LEU A 94 -2.93 -10.40 -4.65
N SER A 95 -3.44 -11.51 -5.21
CA SER A 95 -4.33 -11.43 -6.37
C SER A 95 -5.65 -10.75 -6.03
N LYS A 96 -6.17 -10.99 -4.83
CA LYS A 96 -7.39 -10.29 -4.37
C LYS A 96 -7.12 -8.80 -4.19
N VAL A 97 -5.99 -8.45 -3.60
CA VAL A 97 -5.59 -7.05 -3.44
C VAL A 97 -5.41 -6.40 -4.82
N GLY A 98 -4.77 -7.11 -5.75
CA GLY A 98 -4.60 -6.64 -7.12
C GLY A 98 -5.92 -6.38 -7.85
N ALA A 99 -6.91 -7.25 -7.64
CA ALA A 99 -8.24 -7.06 -8.24
C ALA A 99 -8.91 -5.80 -7.68
N ILE A 100 -8.78 -5.56 -6.38
CA ILE A 100 -9.31 -4.35 -5.76
C ILE A 100 -8.58 -3.13 -6.34
N ALA A 101 -7.25 -3.20 -6.42
CA ALA A 101 -6.44 -2.11 -6.98
C ALA A 101 -6.90 -1.72 -8.39
N GLY A 102 -7.21 -2.72 -9.21
CA GLY A 102 -7.69 -2.46 -10.58
C GLY A 102 -8.93 -1.60 -10.63
N LYS A 103 -9.86 -1.82 -9.70
CA LYS A 103 -11.08 -1.02 -9.62
C LYS A 103 -10.80 0.42 -9.20
N LEU A 104 -9.67 0.66 -8.55
CA LEU A 104 -9.30 1.98 -8.07
C LEU A 104 -8.39 2.73 -9.03
N GLY A 105 -8.07 2.15 -10.17
CA GLY A 105 -7.13 2.75 -11.12
C GLY A 105 -5.69 2.66 -10.67
N ILE A 106 -5.39 1.73 -9.78
CA ILE A 106 -4.03 1.49 -9.27
C ILE A 106 -3.43 0.33 -10.06
N THR A 107 -2.23 0.51 -10.57
CA THR A 107 -1.53 -0.53 -11.30
C THR A 107 -0.95 -1.57 -10.33
N TRP A 108 -1.19 -2.84 -10.63
CA TRP A 108 -0.64 -3.96 -9.86
C TRP A 108 0.40 -4.69 -10.70
N GLY A 109 1.59 -4.90 -10.16
CA GLY A 109 2.66 -5.59 -10.87
C GLY A 109 2.37 -7.05 -11.16
N GLY A 110 1.39 -7.64 -10.49
CA GLY A 110 0.94 -9.00 -10.77
C GLY A 110 0.25 -9.16 -12.12
N ASN A 111 -0.20 -8.06 -12.73
CA ASN A 111 -0.81 -8.08 -14.05
C ASN A 111 0.19 -7.96 -15.21
N TRP A 112 1.46 -7.75 -14.90
CA TRP A 112 2.46 -7.61 -15.96
C TRP A 112 2.68 -8.93 -16.66
N SER A 113 2.79 -8.90 -17.99
CA SER A 113 2.99 -10.12 -18.78
C SER A 113 4.43 -10.61 -18.72
N ASP A 114 5.36 -9.71 -18.41
CA ASP A 114 6.77 -10.03 -18.25
C ASP A 114 7.23 -9.46 -16.91
N LYS A 115 8.11 -10.18 -16.22
CA LYS A 115 8.68 -9.75 -14.94
C LYS A 115 7.58 -9.42 -13.92
N ILE A 116 6.68 -10.37 -13.74
CA ILE A 116 5.57 -10.26 -12.80
C ILE A 116 6.10 -9.91 -11.41
N ASP A 117 5.48 -8.92 -10.78
CA ASP A 117 5.88 -8.42 -9.46
C ASP A 117 4.64 -8.25 -8.59
N ARG A 118 4.22 -9.31 -7.94
CA ARG A 118 2.95 -9.34 -7.19
C ARG A 118 2.89 -8.43 -5.98
N PRO A 119 4.00 -8.17 -5.24
CA PRO A 119 3.95 -7.21 -4.15
C PRO A 119 3.80 -5.76 -4.59
N HIS A 120 4.06 -5.44 -5.85
CA HIS A 120 4.24 -4.08 -6.36
C HIS A 120 2.94 -3.43 -6.79
N PHE A 121 2.71 -2.20 -6.31
CA PHE A 121 1.57 -1.36 -6.68
C PHE A 121 2.09 0.04 -7.00
N GLU A 122 1.50 0.70 -7.97
CA GLU A 122 1.92 2.05 -8.33
C GLU A 122 0.79 2.83 -8.98
N VAL A 123 0.94 4.15 -9.01
CA VAL A 123 0.01 5.04 -9.71
C VAL A 123 0.81 6.00 -10.59
N LYS A 124 0.13 6.58 -11.56
CA LYS A 124 0.68 7.66 -12.36
C LYS A 124 0.59 8.96 -11.58
N PRO A 125 1.44 9.96 -11.92
CA PRO A 125 1.43 11.23 -11.18
C PRO A 125 0.07 11.93 -11.22
N ASN A 126 -0.73 11.69 -12.26
CA ASN A 126 -2.03 12.32 -12.42
C ASN A 126 -3.20 11.47 -11.93
N TRP A 127 -2.91 10.43 -11.14
CA TRP A 127 -3.98 9.60 -10.60
C TRP A 127 -4.95 10.43 -9.77
N ILE A 128 -6.24 10.20 -9.96
CA ILE A 128 -7.29 10.78 -9.13
C ILE A 128 -8.22 9.67 -8.67
N MET A 129 -8.82 9.86 -7.51
CA MET A 129 -9.74 8.87 -6.94
C MET A 129 -10.96 8.74 -7.84
N PRO A 130 -11.35 7.52 -8.23
CA PRO A 130 -12.59 7.33 -8.98
C PRO A 130 -13.79 7.82 -8.17
N LYS A 131 -14.78 8.40 -8.86
CA LYS A 131 -15.86 9.15 -8.23
C LYS A 131 -16.69 8.36 -7.24
N VAL A 132 -16.80 7.04 -7.44
CA VAL A 132 -17.62 6.21 -6.55
C VAL A 132 -16.94 5.88 -5.23
N TYR A 133 -15.68 6.25 -5.07
CA TYR A 133 -14.91 5.96 -3.87
C TYR A 133 -14.62 7.23 -3.08
N LYS A 134 -14.43 7.07 -1.79
CA LYS A 134 -13.99 8.16 -0.91
C LYS A 134 -13.25 7.56 0.28
N ILE A 135 -12.39 8.33 0.91
CA ILE A 135 -11.76 7.93 2.16
C ILE A 135 -12.81 8.11 3.26
N GLU A 136 -13.09 7.03 3.98
CA GLU A 136 -14.21 6.99 4.93
C GLU A 136 -13.80 7.24 6.37
N GLY A 137 -12.50 7.26 6.64
CA GLY A 137 -12.02 7.46 8.00
C GLY A 137 -10.51 7.38 8.02
N GLN A 138 -9.97 7.15 9.22
CA GLN A 138 -8.53 6.99 9.37
C GLN A 138 -8.18 5.54 9.06
N VAL A 139 -7.36 5.35 8.04
CA VAL A 139 -6.87 4.01 7.66
C VAL A 139 -5.53 3.81 8.34
N ILE A 140 -5.45 2.78 9.17
CA ILE A 140 -4.20 2.42 9.84
C ILE A 140 -3.55 1.32 9.01
N ILE A 141 -2.39 1.65 8.45
CA ILE A 141 -1.67 0.77 7.53
C ILE A 141 -0.44 0.24 8.24
N PRO A 142 -0.38 -1.08 8.49
CA PRO A 142 0.77 -1.66 9.17
C PRO A 142 2.02 -1.63 8.30
N THR A 143 3.17 -1.55 8.95
CA THR A 143 4.47 -1.63 8.29
C THR A 143 5.26 -2.87 8.74
N ASN A 144 4.60 -3.77 9.43
CA ASN A 144 5.18 -5.06 9.81
C ASN A 144 4.05 -6.06 10.00
N SER A 145 4.41 -7.34 10.13
CA SER A 145 3.45 -8.43 10.16
C SER A 145 2.75 -8.63 11.52
N LYS A 146 3.05 -7.80 12.50
CA LYS A 146 2.47 -7.96 13.84
C LYS A 146 1.09 -7.34 13.97
N TYR A 147 0.73 -6.44 13.06
CA TYR A 147 -0.51 -5.68 13.15
C TYR A 147 -1.35 -5.89 11.91
N GLN A 148 -2.64 -5.67 12.04
CA GLN A 148 -3.58 -5.76 10.93
C GLN A 148 -4.02 -4.36 10.51
N VAL A 149 -4.52 -4.26 9.29
CA VAL A 149 -5.14 -3.03 8.78
C VAL A 149 -6.37 -2.73 9.63
N GLN A 150 -6.57 -1.45 9.94
CA GLN A 150 -7.76 -0.99 10.64
C GLN A 150 -8.34 0.23 9.92
N LEU A 151 -9.64 0.35 9.99
CA LEU A 151 -10.34 1.54 9.51
C LEU A 151 -11.14 2.11 10.68
N ILE A 152 -10.77 3.30 11.09
CA ILE A 152 -11.46 4.00 12.18
C ILE A 152 -12.34 5.05 11.56
N VAL A 153 -13.63 4.79 11.57
CA VAL A 153 -14.62 5.74 11.08
C VAL A 153 -15.08 6.54 12.26
N GLU A 154 -14.79 7.82 12.24
CA GLU A 154 -15.22 8.67 13.32
C GLU A 154 -16.71 8.84 13.22
N ASP A 155 -17.36 8.61 14.31
CA ASP A 155 -18.76 8.92 14.41
C ASP A 155 -18.87 10.38 14.73
N ASN A 156 -18.46 11.19 13.81
CA ASN A 156 -18.51 12.63 13.94
C ASN A 156 -19.80 13.18 13.62
N LYS A 157 -20.66 12.36 13.21
CA LYS A 157 -21.92 12.87 12.92
C LYS A 157 -22.43 13.47 14.14
N PRO A 158 -22.97 14.65 14.01
CA PRO A 158 -23.72 15.15 15.11
C PRO A 158 -24.56 13.99 15.48
N LYS A 159 -24.21 13.44 16.57
CA LYS A 159 -25.01 12.48 17.14
C LYS A 159 -26.32 13.09 17.25
N PRO A 160 -27.34 12.44 16.75
CA PRO A 160 -28.65 12.88 17.01
C PRO A 160 -28.70 12.96 18.49
N ILE A 161 -28.95 14.01 18.89
CA ILE A 161 -28.99 14.25 20.23
C ILE A 161 -29.96 13.39 20.89
N VAL A 162 -30.02 13.19 21.25
CA VAL A 162 -30.47 12.48 21.76
C VAL A 162 -30.88 12.55 22.52
N LYS A 163 -31.20 13.02 22.21
CA LYS A 163 -31.39 13.36 22.77
C LYS A 163 -31.57 12.93 23.38
N ASP A 164 -31.62 13.10 23.59
CA ASP A 164 -31.46 13.33 24.11
C ASP A 164 -31.40 13.06 24.47
N ASP A 165 -31.96 13.06 24.68
CA ASP A 165 -31.86 13.58 25.13
C ASP A 165 -31.74 13.41 25.41
N ASP A 166 -32.50 13.41 25.69
CA ASP A 166 -32.37 13.88 26.14
C ASP A 166 -32.17 13.40 26.33
N THR A 167 -32.77 13.18 26.45
CA THR A 167 -32.51 13.46 26.69
C THR A 167 -32.13 12.83 26.54
N MET A 168 -32.62 12.54 26.63
CA MET A 168 -32.17 12.76 26.54
C MET A 168 -31.53 12.21 26.39
N GLN A 169 -31.95 11.85 26.57
CA GLN A 169 -31.39 12.12 26.49
C GLN A 169 -30.69 11.76 26.33
N PHE A 170 -31.29 11.56 26.51
CA PHE A 170 -30.66 11.90 26.40
C PHE A 170 -30.42 11.76 26.25
#